data_dff2a7109a4e714f855bab46420c1590
#
_entry.id   dff2a7109a4e714f855bab46420c1590
#
_cell.length_a   1.000
_cell.length_b   1.000
_cell.length_c   1.000
_cell.angle_alpha   90.00
_cell.angle_beta   90.00
_cell.angle_gamma   90.00
#
_symmetry.space_group_name_H-M   'P 1'
#
loop_
_entity.id
_entity.type
_entity.pdbx_description
1 polymer ?
#
loop_
_entity_poly.entity_id
_entity_poly.type
_entity_poly.pdbx_seq_one_letter_code
_entity_poly.pdbx_strand_id
1 'polypeptide(L)'
;MKNFHLNRDHVLFAFIDIQDKLLKAMYNKEEIVKNSAIMAKVASIIGSEVIYTVQYPKGLGYTNEEVKAPFKDKKEFGKLTFNSYGDEEIKKEIDRLGKKQIIICGMESHICIFQTVRSLLEAGFEVFVVEDALGSRTEKNSKNGMDLLREMGAVITNTETVLFDLAGIAGTDEFKTLQKLII
;
A
#
# COMPACT_ATOMS: atom_id res chain seq x y z
N MET A 1 -17.56 12.33 -10.04
CA MET A 1 -16.55 11.82 -11.00
C MET A 1 -15.42 11.23 -10.18
N LYS A 2 -14.91 10.07 -10.56
CA LYS A 2 -13.79 9.41 -9.86
C LYS A 2 -12.53 10.27 -10.00
N ASN A 3 -11.85 10.57 -8.88
CA ASN A 3 -10.59 11.31 -8.92
C ASN A 3 -9.44 10.34 -9.23
N PHE A 4 -8.62 10.66 -10.23
CA PHE A 4 -7.44 9.87 -10.62
C PHE A 4 -6.13 10.57 -10.28
N HIS A 5 -6.19 11.82 -9.79
CA HIS A 5 -5.01 12.62 -9.47
C HIS A 5 -4.61 12.43 -8.01
N LEU A 6 -3.35 12.14 -7.77
CA LEU A 6 -2.76 12.07 -6.43
C LEU A 6 -2.29 13.46 -5.97
N ASN A 7 -2.69 13.85 -4.77
CA ASN A 7 -2.24 15.09 -4.15
C ASN A 7 -1.27 14.77 -3.01
N ARG A 8 -0.04 15.23 -3.12
CA ARG A 8 1.05 14.97 -2.15
C ARG A 8 0.67 15.29 -0.70
N ASP A 9 -0.11 16.36 -0.49
CA ASP A 9 -0.52 16.79 0.85
C ASP A 9 -1.60 15.90 1.46
N HIS A 10 -2.28 15.12 0.62
CA HIS A 10 -3.43 14.32 1.01
C HIS A 10 -3.22 12.81 0.97
N VAL A 11 -2.03 12.33 0.55
CA VAL A 11 -1.74 10.90 0.46
C VAL A 11 -1.22 10.30 1.77
N LEU A 12 -1.66 9.07 2.04
CA LEU A 12 -1.13 8.15 3.04
C LEU A 12 -0.78 6.85 2.33
N PHE A 13 0.43 6.34 2.52
CA PHE A 13 0.82 5.02 2.04
C PHE A 13 0.52 3.97 3.10
N ALA A 14 -0.24 2.95 2.74
CA ALA A 14 -0.57 1.82 3.61
C ALA A 14 0.07 0.53 3.07
N PHE A 15 0.99 -0.01 3.87
CA PHE A 15 1.68 -1.27 3.60
C PHE A 15 1.03 -2.36 4.45
N ILE A 16 0.26 -3.24 3.79
CA ILE A 16 -0.61 -4.21 4.45
C ILE A 16 -0.02 -5.60 4.40
N ASP A 17 0.37 -6.11 5.58
CA ASP A 17 0.73 -7.50 5.85
C ASP A 17 1.89 -8.07 4.99
N ILE A 18 2.86 -7.23 4.59
CA ILE A 18 4.01 -7.63 3.76
C ILE A 18 5.05 -8.33 4.65
N GLN A 19 4.73 -9.54 5.10
CA GLN A 19 5.51 -10.32 6.05
C GLN A 19 6.19 -11.52 5.37
N ASP A 20 7.46 -11.81 5.70
CA ASP A 20 8.25 -12.84 5.03
C ASP A 20 7.60 -14.23 5.05
N LYS A 21 6.91 -14.59 6.14
CA LYS A 21 6.22 -15.88 6.23
C LYS A 21 5.01 -15.95 5.29
N LEU A 22 4.28 -14.85 5.10
CA LEU A 22 3.17 -14.77 4.14
C LEU A 22 3.68 -14.71 2.70
N LEU A 23 4.74 -13.94 2.46
CA LEU A 23 5.38 -13.81 1.14
C LEU A 23 5.77 -15.16 0.54
N LYS A 24 6.21 -16.13 1.36
CA LYS A 24 6.56 -17.48 0.89
C LYS A 24 5.42 -18.21 0.15
N ALA A 25 4.18 -17.85 0.45
CA ALA A 25 3.00 -18.44 -0.19
C ALA A 25 2.52 -17.65 -1.42
N MET A 26 3.05 -16.47 -1.70
CA MET A 26 2.61 -15.62 -2.80
C MET A 26 3.27 -16.05 -4.12
N TYR A 27 2.47 -16.03 -5.21
CA TYR A 27 2.97 -16.41 -6.54
C TYR A 27 3.96 -15.41 -7.13
N ASN A 28 3.85 -14.12 -6.73
CA ASN A 28 4.66 -13.00 -7.24
C ASN A 28 5.42 -12.25 -6.12
N LYS A 29 5.94 -12.98 -5.13
CA LYS A 29 6.56 -12.42 -3.91
C LYS A 29 7.68 -11.42 -4.17
N GLU A 30 8.54 -11.68 -5.16
CA GLU A 30 9.67 -10.80 -5.50
C GLU A 30 9.18 -9.45 -6.02
N GLU A 31 8.13 -9.46 -6.84
CA GLU A 31 7.49 -8.25 -7.37
C GLU A 31 6.84 -7.42 -6.27
N ILE A 32 6.09 -8.07 -5.37
CA ILE A 32 5.47 -7.41 -4.21
C ILE A 32 6.53 -6.68 -3.37
N VAL A 33 7.62 -7.37 -3.00
CA VAL A 33 8.68 -6.78 -2.17
C VAL A 33 9.36 -5.63 -2.90
N LYS A 34 9.80 -5.84 -4.14
CA LYS A 34 10.47 -4.83 -4.96
C LYS A 34 9.64 -3.55 -5.06
N ASN A 35 8.41 -3.68 -5.51
CA ASN A 35 7.57 -2.51 -5.79
C ASN A 35 7.07 -1.84 -4.51
N SER A 36 6.76 -2.60 -3.46
CA SER A 36 6.45 -2.02 -2.14
C SER A 36 7.63 -1.28 -1.53
N ALA A 37 8.87 -1.78 -1.70
CA ALA A 37 10.07 -1.09 -1.24
C ALA A 37 10.31 0.20 -2.04
N ILE A 38 10.02 0.22 -3.35
CA ILE A 38 10.03 1.44 -4.16
C ILE A 38 9.00 2.44 -3.62
N MET A 39 7.76 2.01 -3.37
CA MET A 39 6.71 2.88 -2.82
C MET A 39 7.07 3.44 -1.45
N ALA A 40 7.71 2.65 -0.58
CA ALA A 40 8.18 3.13 0.71
C ALA A 40 9.28 4.21 0.56
N LYS A 41 10.20 4.04 -0.39
CA LYS A 41 11.21 5.05 -0.72
C LYS A 41 10.57 6.31 -1.32
N VAL A 42 9.59 6.18 -2.20
CA VAL A 42 8.80 7.31 -2.73
C VAL A 42 8.18 8.09 -1.59
N ALA A 43 7.46 7.41 -0.69
CA ALA A 43 6.84 8.05 0.48
C ALA A 43 7.86 8.81 1.34
N SER A 44 9.05 8.23 1.55
CA SER A 44 10.14 8.87 2.32
C SER A 44 10.70 10.10 1.63
N ILE A 45 10.96 10.03 0.32
CA ILE A 45 11.53 11.16 -0.46
C ILE A 45 10.56 12.35 -0.47
N ILE A 46 9.27 12.10 -0.65
CA ILE A 46 8.27 13.18 -0.70
C ILE A 46 7.77 13.63 0.69
N GLY A 47 8.27 13.00 1.78
CA GLY A 47 7.86 13.31 3.16
C GLY A 47 6.42 12.93 3.49
N SER A 48 5.88 11.89 2.87
CA SER A 48 4.50 11.44 3.11
C SER A 48 4.37 10.58 4.37
N GLU A 49 3.16 10.57 4.94
CA GLU A 49 2.80 9.66 6.02
C GLU A 49 2.70 8.22 5.53
N VAL A 50 3.05 7.29 6.42
CA VAL A 50 2.97 5.85 6.16
C VAL A 50 2.33 5.12 7.34
N ILE A 51 1.62 4.03 7.04
CA ILE A 51 1.14 3.05 8.03
C ILE A 51 1.55 1.64 7.60
N TYR A 52 1.99 0.84 8.56
CA TYR A 52 2.34 -0.57 8.38
C TYR A 52 1.41 -1.43 9.22
N THR A 53 0.76 -2.42 8.62
CA THR A 53 -0.01 -3.44 9.35
C THR A 53 0.65 -4.80 9.23
N VAL A 54 0.50 -5.62 10.28
CA VAL A 54 1.02 -6.99 10.31
C VAL A 54 -0.04 -7.93 10.87
N GLN A 55 -0.35 -8.97 10.11
CA GLN A 55 -1.29 -10.00 10.50
C GLN A 55 -0.64 -10.94 11.52
N TYR A 56 -1.29 -11.13 12.68
CA TYR A 56 -0.86 -12.07 13.72
C TYR A 56 0.67 -12.10 13.94
N PRO A 57 1.27 -10.98 14.41
CA PRO A 57 2.74 -10.82 14.44
C PRO A 57 3.47 -11.90 15.25
N LYS A 58 2.86 -12.42 16.32
CA LYS A 58 3.43 -13.53 17.12
C LYS A 58 3.69 -14.80 16.28
N GLY A 59 2.86 -15.06 15.28
CA GLY A 59 2.99 -16.23 14.40
C GLY A 59 3.70 -15.93 13.10
N LEU A 60 3.41 -14.79 12.48
CA LEU A 60 3.83 -14.46 11.12
C LEU A 60 5.02 -13.49 11.04
N GLY A 61 5.40 -12.86 12.15
CA GLY A 61 6.50 -11.90 12.18
C GLY A 61 6.07 -10.49 11.80
N TYR A 62 7.05 -9.68 11.40
CA TYR A 62 6.90 -8.27 11.09
C TYR A 62 7.08 -8.01 9.59
N THR A 63 6.91 -6.77 9.18
CA THR A 63 7.06 -6.34 7.78
C THR A 63 8.47 -6.67 7.26
N ASN A 64 8.56 -7.11 6.00
CA ASN A 64 9.81 -7.37 5.30
C ASN A 64 10.77 -6.18 5.43
N GLU A 65 12.05 -6.46 5.70
CA GLU A 65 13.06 -5.43 6.01
C GLU A 65 13.29 -4.44 4.88
N GLU A 66 13.25 -4.87 3.62
CA GLU A 66 13.44 -3.97 2.47
C GLU A 66 12.30 -2.94 2.37
N VAL A 67 11.07 -3.37 2.61
CA VAL A 67 9.89 -2.50 2.60
C VAL A 67 9.90 -1.55 3.80
N LYS A 68 10.38 -2.01 4.94
CA LYS A 68 10.43 -1.23 6.18
C LYS A 68 11.62 -0.27 6.25
N ALA A 69 12.67 -0.51 5.45
CA ALA A 69 13.96 0.19 5.54
C ALA A 69 13.89 1.74 5.59
N PRO A 70 13.06 2.42 4.78
CA PRO A 70 12.97 3.88 4.85
C PRO A 70 12.32 4.41 6.14
N PHE A 71 11.61 3.58 6.88
CA PHE A 71 10.82 3.93 8.08
C PHE A 71 11.05 2.95 9.23
N LYS A 72 12.29 2.62 9.53
CA LYS A 72 12.67 1.58 10.52
C LYS A 72 11.97 1.75 11.88
N ASP A 73 11.90 2.98 12.36
CA ASP A 73 11.35 3.30 13.69
C ASP A 73 9.82 3.54 13.69
N LYS A 74 9.17 3.50 12.51
CA LYS A 74 7.72 3.68 12.42
C LYS A 74 7.02 2.46 13.04
N LYS A 75 6.01 2.70 13.86
CA LYS A 75 5.20 1.65 14.49
C LYS A 75 4.55 0.75 13.43
N GLU A 76 4.53 -0.55 13.72
CA GLU A 76 3.75 -1.54 12.98
C GLU A 76 2.52 -1.95 13.81
N PHE A 77 1.37 -1.94 13.20
CA PHE A 77 0.10 -2.25 13.86
C PHE A 77 -0.24 -3.72 13.66
N GLY A 78 -0.21 -4.48 14.77
CA GLY A 78 -0.60 -5.89 14.76
C GLY A 78 -2.11 -6.06 14.77
N LYS A 79 -2.65 -6.92 13.91
CA LYS A 79 -4.09 -7.20 13.85
C LYS A 79 -4.40 -8.68 13.77
N LEU A 80 -5.59 -9.07 14.20
CA LEU A 80 -6.18 -10.39 13.99
C LEU A 80 -7.30 -10.34 12.94
N THR A 81 -7.95 -9.20 12.79
CA THR A 81 -8.91 -8.96 11.71
C THR A 81 -8.24 -8.97 10.35
N PHE A 82 -8.93 -9.41 9.31
CA PHE A 82 -8.41 -9.27 7.93
C PHE A 82 -8.53 -7.83 7.44
N ASN A 83 -9.62 -7.16 7.79
CA ASN A 83 -9.84 -5.75 7.50
C ASN A 83 -8.99 -4.86 8.40
N SER A 84 -7.98 -4.19 7.85
CA SER A 84 -7.12 -3.30 8.63
C SER A 84 -7.89 -2.08 9.17
N TYR A 85 -8.78 -1.49 8.38
CA TYR A 85 -9.60 -0.36 8.83
C TYR A 85 -10.73 -0.78 9.78
N GLY A 86 -11.00 -2.08 9.92
CA GLY A 86 -11.90 -2.66 10.92
C GLY A 86 -11.26 -2.88 12.31
N ASP A 87 -9.94 -2.73 12.42
CA ASP A 87 -9.24 -2.72 13.70
C ASP A 87 -9.27 -1.32 14.31
N GLU A 88 -9.68 -1.21 15.58
CA GLU A 88 -9.89 0.09 16.22
C GLU A 88 -8.63 0.96 16.32
N GLU A 89 -7.48 0.33 16.59
CA GLU A 89 -6.21 1.05 16.73
C GLU A 89 -5.73 1.59 15.38
N ILE A 90 -5.81 0.75 14.35
CA ILE A 90 -5.44 1.11 12.97
C ILE A 90 -6.38 2.21 12.44
N LYS A 91 -7.69 2.04 12.65
CA LYS A 91 -8.68 3.04 12.26
C LYS A 91 -8.41 4.39 12.90
N LYS A 92 -8.19 4.43 14.21
CA LYS A 92 -7.87 5.67 14.94
C LYS A 92 -6.63 6.36 14.38
N GLU A 93 -5.60 5.60 14.02
CA GLU A 93 -4.38 6.17 13.45
C GLU A 93 -4.61 6.72 12.04
N ILE A 94 -5.31 6.01 11.17
CA ILE A 94 -5.65 6.50 9.82
C ILE A 94 -6.48 7.79 9.91
N ASP A 95 -7.50 7.81 10.75
CA ASP A 95 -8.36 8.97 10.95
C ASP A 95 -7.57 10.16 11.54
N ARG A 96 -6.65 9.90 12.50
CA ARG A 96 -5.77 10.93 13.11
C ARG A 96 -4.83 11.59 12.08
N LEU A 97 -4.32 10.82 11.14
CA LEU A 97 -3.44 11.33 10.08
C LEU A 97 -4.16 12.27 9.12
N GLY A 98 -5.49 12.20 9.03
CA GLY A 98 -6.33 13.18 8.33
C GLY A 98 -6.12 13.22 6.81
N LYS A 99 -5.52 12.17 6.24
CA LYS A 99 -5.29 12.08 4.79
C LYS A 99 -6.53 11.54 4.10
N LYS A 100 -6.82 12.00 2.89
CA LYS A 100 -8.01 11.61 2.14
C LYS A 100 -7.76 10.53 1.10
N GLN A 101 -6.54 10.44 0.62
CA GLN A 101 -6.11 9.51 -0.42
C GLN A 101 -5.23 8.43 0.20
N ILE A 102 -5.62 7.17 0.03
CA ILE A 102 -4.87 6.03 0.57
C ILE A 102 -4.27 5.24 -0.58
N ILE A 103 -2.94 5.15 -0.63
CA ILE A 103 -2.20 4.32 -1.58
C ILE A 103 -1.92 2.99 -0.91
N ILE A 104 -2.41 1.90 -1.49
CA ILE A 104 -2.37 0.54 -0.92
C ILE A 104 -1.34 -0.32 -1.63
N CYS A 105 -0.43 -0.90 -0.84
CA CYS A 105 0.49 -1.97 -1.21
C CYS A 105 0.32 -3.15 -0.24
N GLY A 106 0.54 -4.39 -0.69
CA GLY A 106 0.57 -5.55 0.21
C GLY A 106 -0.22 -6.77 -0.22
N MET A 107 -0.72 -7.56 0.75
CA MET A 107 -1.36 -8.84 0.48
C MET A 107 -2.39 -9.25 1.56
N GLU A 108 -3.31 -10.19 1.29
CA GLU A 108 -3.62 -10.75 -0.03
C GLU A 108 -4.70 -9.94 -0.72
N SER A 109 -4.58 -9.73 -2.02
CA SER A 109 -5.49 -8.87 -2.83
C SER A 109 -6.96 -9.18 -2.62
N HIS A 110 -7.31 -10.47 -2.54
CA HIS A 110 -8.68 -10.98 -2.41
C HIS A 110 -9.13 -11.20 -0.95
N ILE A 111 -8.30 -10.92 0.05
CA ILE A 111 -8.62 -11.10 1.49
C ILE A 111 -8.45 -9.79 2.24
N CYS A 112 -7.25 -9.52 2.79
CA CYS A 112 -7.01 -8.34 3.64
C CYS A 112 -7.17 -7.04 2.86
N ILE A 113 -6.62 -6.98 1.65
CA ILE A 113 -6.73 -5.81 0.79
C ILE A 113 -8.19 -5.56 0.41
N PHE A 114 -8.90 -6.59 -0.09
CA PHE A 114 -10.32 -6.48 -0.46
C PHE A 114 -11.18 -5.92 0.67
N GLN A 115 -11.07 -6.49 1.87
CA GLN A 115 -11.87 -6.06 3.01
C GLN A 115 -11.51 -4.65 3.50
N THR A 116 -10.23 -4.33 3.49
CA THR A 116 -9.72 -3.01 3.92
C THR A 116 -10.15 -1.92 2.95
N VAL A 117 -9.97 -2.13 1.65
CA VAL A 117 -10.34 -1.17 0.60
C VAL A 117 -11.85 -0.91 0.62
N ARG A 118 -12.68 -1.97 0.77
CA ARG A 118 -14.13 -1.81 0.90
C ARG A 118 -14.48 -0.85 2.03
N SER A 119 -13.94 -1.08 3.22
CA SER A 119 -14.26 -0.24 4.39
C SER A 119 -13.70 1.18 4.28
N LEU A 120 -12.54 1.37 3.65
CA LEU A 120 -12.00 2.70 3.38
C LEU A 120 -12.90 3.48 2.40
N LEU A 121 -13.37 2.84 1.32
CA LEU A 121 -14.29 3.45 0.37
C LEU A 121 -15.64 3.80 1.01
N GLU A 122 -16.20 2.90 1.84
CA GLU A 122 -17.42 3.14 2.62
C GLU A 122 -17.26 4.32 3.59
N ALA A 123 -16.05 4.53 4.14
CA ALA A 123 -15.73 5.67 5.00
C ALA A 123 -15.44 6.97 4.23
N GLY A 124 -15.47 6.94 2.88
CA GLY A 124 -15.32 8.13 2.03
C GLY A 124 -13.88 8.47 1.65
N PHE A 125 -12.92 7.56 1.86
CA PHE A 125 -11.56 7.73 1.35
C PHE A 125 -11.50 7.50 -0.16
N GLU A 126 -10.58 8.18 -0.83
CA GLU A 126 -10.16 7.89 -2.20
C GLU A 126 -9.03 6.84 -2.13
N VAL A 127 -9.25 5.65 -2.70
CA VAL A 127 -8.31 4.54 -2.58
C VAL A 127 -7.63 4.24 -3.91
N PHE A 128 -6.31 4.25 -3.90
CA PHE A 128 -5.43 3.92 -5.01
C PHE A 128 -4.71 2.62 -4.71
N VAL A 129 -4.89 1.62 -5.56
CA VAL A 129 -4.36 0.27 -5.39
C VAL A 129 -3.22 0.06 -6.37
N VAL A 130 -2.01 -0.16 -5.86
CA VAL A 130 -0.80 -0.34 -6.65
C VAL A 130 -0.70 -1.82 -7.06
N GLU A 131 -1.23 -2.16 -8.26
CA GLU A 131 -1.44 -3.56 -8.67
C GLU A 131 -0.17 -4.40 -8.73
N ASP A 132 0.96 -3.81 -9.13
CA ASP A 132 2.27 -4.45 -9.20
C ASP A 132 3.01 -4.51 -7.83
N ALA A 133 2.44 -3.89 -6.80
CA ALA A 133 2.86 -4.03 -5.40
C ALA A 133 1.85 -4.83 -4.56
N LEU A 134 0.92 -5.52 -5.23
CA LEU A 134 -0.05 -6.43 -4.60
C LEU A 134 0.16 -7.88 -5.06
N GLY A 135 -0.33 -8.81 -4.25
CA GLY A 135 -0.33 -10.21 -4.63
C GLY A 135 -1.28 -11.09 -3.82
N SER A 136 -1.32 -12.34 -4.23
CA SER A 136 -2.10 -13.41 -3.60
C SER A 136 -1.37 -14.75 -3.77
N ARG A 137 -1.91 -15.84 -3.18
CA ARG A 137 -1.32 -17.19 -3.31
C ARG A 137 -1.33 -17.72 -4.74
N THR A 138 -2.29 -17.28 -5.55
CA THR A 138 -2.41 -17.67 -6.97
C THR A 138 -2.71 -16.45 -7.81
N GLU A 139 -2.26 -16.46 -9.06
CA GLU A 139 -2.58 -15.44 -10.05
C GLU A 139 -4.09 -15.26 -10.22
N LYS A 140 -4.86 -16.36 -10.22
CA LYS A 140 -6.32 -16.34 -10.32
C LYS A 140 -6.96 -15.55 -9.16
N ASN A 141 -6.50 -15.76 -7.94
CA ASN A 141 -7.00 -15.01 -6.78
C ASN A 141 -6.59 -13.54 -6.83
N SER A 142 -5.36 -13.25 -7.30
CA SER A 142 -4.90 -11.88 -7.48
C SER A 142 -5.77 -11.13 -8.48
N LYS A 143 -6.01 -11.74 -9.66
CA LYS A 143 -6.88 -11.16 -10.69
C LYS A 143 -8.31 -10.94 -10.18
N ASN A 144 -8.91 -11.94 -9.51
CA ASN A 144 -10.24 -11.79 -8.93
C ASN A 144 -10.29 -10.65 -7.91
N GLY A 145 -9.27 -10.53 -7.05
CA GLY A 145 -9.15 -9.42 -6.11
C GLY A 145 -9.12 -8.07 -6.84
N MET A 146 -8.29 -7.93 -7.88
CA MET A 146 -8.19 -6.70 -8.67
C MET A 146 -9.51 -6.31 -9.36
N ASP A 147 -10.22 -7.29 -9.92
CA ASP A 147 -11.51 -7.03 -10.57
C ASP A 147 -12.53 -6.51 -9.54
N LEU A 148 -12.62 -7.14 -8.38
CA LEU A 148 -13.49 -6.68 -7.29
C LEU A 148 -13.12 -5.27 -6.78
N LEU A 149 -11.83 -4.99 -6.59
CA LEU A 149 -11.35 -3.67 -6.15
C LEU A 149 -11.73 -2.58 -7.15
N ARG A 150 -11.59 -2.85 -8.44
CA ARG A 150 -11.97 -1.93 -9.53
C ARG A 150 -13.47 -1.66 -9.54
N GLU A 151 -14.29 -2.71 -9.41
CA GLU A 151 -15.75 -2.61 -9.37
C GLU A 151 -16.25 -1.83 -8.14
N MET A 152 -15.61 -2.01 -6.98
CA MET A 152 -15.93 -1.23 -5.77
C MET A 152 -15.62 0.25 -5.88
N GLY A 153 -14.83 0.67 -6.87
CA GLY A 153 -14.51 2.08 -7.08
C GLY A 153 -13.08 2.47 -6.69
N ALA A 154 -12.20 1.56 -6.28
CA ALA A 154 -10.79 1.87 -6.12
C ALA A 154 -10.15 2.25 -7.47
N VAL A 155 -9.16 3.13 -7.46
CA VAL A 155 -8.32 3.42 -8.62
C VAL A 155 -7.23 2.37 -8.69
N ILE A 156 -7.22 1.56 -9.74
CA ILE A 156 -6.12 0.61 -9.97
C ILE A 156 -5.02 1.35 -10.73
N THR A 157 -3.84 1.34 -10.16
CA THR A 157 -2.64 2.02 -10.65
C THR A 157 -1.41 1.10 -10.50
N ASN A 158 -0.23 1.55 -10.85
CA ASN A 158 1.02 0.83 -10.63
C ASN A 158 2.10 1.73 -10.02
N THR A 159 3.20 1.12 -9.62
CA THR A 159 4.35 1.78 -8.97
C THR A 159 4.84 2.99 -9.77
N GLU A 160 5.04 2.83 -11.07
CA GLU A 160 5.59 3.88 -11.92
C GLU A 160 4.60 5.04 -12.10
N THR A 161 3.33 4.75 -12.31
CA THR A 161 2.28 5.77 -12.43
C THR A 161 2.18 6.61 -11.15
N VAL A 162 2.17 5.98 -9.98
CA VAL A 162 2.14 6.69 -8.68
C VAL A 162 3.35 7.59 -8.51
N LEU A 163 4.54 7.08 -8.82
CA LEU A 163 5.81 7.84 -8.73
C LEU A 163 5.76 9.10 -9.61
N PHE A 164 5.38 8.97 -10.87
CA PHE A 164 5.33 10.10 -11.81
C PHE A 164 4.21 11.10 -11.48
N ASP A 165 3.05 10.61 -11.05
CA ASP A 165 1.94 11.50 -10.66
C ASP A 165 2.32 12.36 -9.44
N LEU A 166 2.97 11.75 -8.43
CA LEU A 166 3.46 12.47 -7.25
C LEU A 166 4.68 13.36 -7.52
N ALA A 167 5.53 13.01 -8.48
CA ALA A 167 6.66 13.85 -8.89
C ALA A 167 6.19 15.11 -9.62
N GLY A 168 5.15 15.00 -10.45
CA GLY A 168 4.46 16.07 -11.15
C GLY A 168 5.28 16.80 -12.22
N ILE A 169 6.58 17.06 -12.01
CA ILE A 169 7.45 17.83 -12.90
C ILE A 169 8.80 17.12 -13.07
N ALA A 170 9.21 16.94 -14.32
CA ALA A 170 10.52 16.40 -14.66
C ALA A 170 11.66 17.43 -14.40
N GLY A 171 12.89 16.94 -14.26
CA GLY A 171 14.11 17.77 -14.23
C GLY A 171 14.51 18.32 -12.86
N THR A 172 13.65 18.24 -11.85
CA THR A 172 14.00 18.61 -10.46
C THR A 172 14.98 17.60 -9.85
N ASP A 173 15.73 17.98 -8.81
CA ASP A 173 16.63 17.04 -8.11
C ASP A 173 15.86 15.94 -7.37
N GLU A 174 14.66 16.25 -6.88
CA GLU A 174 13.74 15.25 -6.33
C GLU A 174 13.32 14.25 -7.41
N PHE A 175 12.88 14.73 -8.59
CA PHE A 175 12.52 13.86 -9.70
C PHE A 175 13.69 12.93 -10.11
N LYS A 176 14.91 13.46 -10.22
CA LYS A 176 16.10 12.65 -10.53
C LYS A 176 16.34 11.57 -9.48
N THR A 177 16.05 11.85 -8.21
CA THR A 177 16.17 10.89 -7.12
C THR A 177 15.08 9.81 -7.21
N LEU A 178 13.83 10.21 -7.47
CA LEU A 178 12.71 9.29 -7.66
C LEU A 178 12.93 8.39 -8.88
N GLN A 179 13.34 8.94 -10.01
CA GLN A 179 13.57 8.21 -11.26
C GLN A 179 14.59 7.07 -11.11
N LYS A 180 15.62 7.24 -10.28
CA LYS A 180 16.62 6.19 -10.01
C LYS A 180 16.05 4.94 -9.34
N LEU A 181 14.85 5.02 -8.79
CA LEU A 181 14.21 3.87 -8.14
C LEU A 181 13.64 2.86 -9.14
N ILE A 182 13.43 3.27 -10.40
CA ILE A 182 12.75 2.49 -11.44
C ILE A 182 13.59 2.21 -12.69
N ILE A 183 14.85 2.65 -12.70
CA ILE A 183 15.82 2.41 -13.78
C ILE A 183 16.73 1.23 -13.46
#